data_78ee2a090e9ef0e221458a06969f23f6
#
_entry.id   78ee2a090e9ef0e221458a06969f23f6
#
_cell.length_a   1.000
_cell.length_b   1.000
_cell.length_c   1.000
_cell.angle_alpha   90.00
_cell.angle_beta   90.00
_cell.angle_gamma   90.00
#
_symmetry.space_group_name_H-M   'P 1'
#
loop_
_entity.id
_entity.type
_entity.pdbx_description
1 polymer ?
#
loop_
_entity_poly.entity_id
_entity_poly.type
_entity_poly.pdbx_seq_one_letter_code
_entity_poly.pdbx_strand_id
1 'polypeptide(L)'
;ENIYKCLSDYVIPVSEERTDYVGAFVVTAGAGADCLKDKFEEEGDTYNSMLLQTLTDRLAEATAEYLHEKVRKEYWGYAKDESLSIPDLYKVKYQGIRPAIGYPSLPDQLLNFTLDGLLDMSRIGVSLTENGAMYPHASVCGLMFAHPASQYFSVGKIGEDQLADYAGRRGKTVEEMRKFLAANLQ
;
A
#
# COMPACT_ATOMS: atom_id res chain seq x y z
N GLU A 1 -15.79 -7.94 23.82
CA GLU A 1 -14.56 -7.11 23.83
C GLU A 1 -14.25 -6.68 22.40
N ASN A 2 -14.00 -5.38 22.20
CA ASN A 2 -13.57 -4.88 20.90
C ASN A 2 -12.10 -5.26 20.70
N ILE A 3 -11.81 -6.00 19.63
CA ILE A 3 -10.43 -6.35 19.26
C ILE A 3 -9.90 -5.22 18.36
N TYR A 4 -8.89 -4.52 18.84
CA TYR A 4 -8.17 -3.51 18.07
C TYR A 4 -6.94 -4.16 17.41
N LYS A 5 -6.95 -4.22 16.07
CA LYS A 5 -5.87 -4.84 15.29
C LYS A 5 -4.81 -3.83 14.92
N CYS A 6 -3.54 -4.28 14.94
CA CYS A 6 -2.40 -3.54 14.41
C CYS A 6 -1.66 -4.43 13.40
N LEU A 7 -1.02 -3.86 12.39
CA LEU A 7 -0.20 -4.63 11.44
C LEU A 7 0.99 -5.30 12.12
N SER A 8 1.52 -4.72 13.20
CA SER A 8 2.58 -5.33 14.00
C SER A 8 2.17 -6.63 14.71
N ASP A 9 0.86 -6.90 14.87
CA ASP A 9 0.37 -8.16 15.43
C ASP A 9 0.67 -9.36 14.52
N TYR A 10 1.02 -9.10 13.27
CA TYR A 10 1.36 -10.13 12.27
C TYR A 10 2.87 -10.37 12.13
N VAL A 11 3.68 -9.81 13.02
CA VAL A 11 5.13 -9.97 13.07
C VAL A 11 5.54 -10.45 14.44
N ILE A 12 6.53 -11.33 14.50
CA ILE A 12 7.04 -11.88 15.77
C ILE A 12 7.65 -10.76 16.61
N PRO A 13 7.31 -10.65 17.90
CA PRO A 13 7.93 -9.67 18.80
C PRO A 13 9.44 -9.90 18.97
N VAL A 14 10.19 -8.81 19.10
CA VAL A 14 11.66 -8.87 19.31
C VAL A 14 12.05 -9.71 20.53
N SER A 15 11.18 -9.78 21.55
CA SER A 15 11.38 -10.61 22.76
C SER A 15 11.47 -12.11 22.50
N GLU A 16 11.00 -12.59 21.35
CA GLU A 16 10.98 -14.02 21.01
C GLU A 16 12.32 -14.55 20.47
N GLU A 17 13.33 -13.71 20.30
CA GLU A 17 14.66 -14.04 19.78
C GLU A 17 14.62 -14.85 18.45
N ARG A 18 13.58 -14.65 17.66
CA ARG A 18 13.35 -15.30 16.36
C ARG A 18 13.32 -14.26 15.26
N THR A 19 13.85 -14.61 14.10
CA THR A 19 13.80 -13.76 12.91
C THR A 19 12.46 -13.92 12.22
N ASP A 20 11.83 -12.80 11.90
CA ASP A 20 10.66 -12.74 11.04
C ASP A 20 10.87 -11.72 9.92
N TYR A 21 10.01 -11.74 8.92
CA TYR A 21 10.17 -10.93 7.72
C TYR A 21 8.90 -10.17 7.38
N VAL A 22 9.07 -8.94 6.92
CA VAL A 22 8.03 -8.13 6.30
C VAL A 22 8.47 -7.84 4.86
N GLY A 23 7.59 -8.06 3.91
CA GLY A 23 7.84 -7.68 2.52
C GLY A 23 7.47 -6.22 2.29
N ALA A 24 8.13 -5.59 1.32
CA ALA A 24 7.77 -4.28 0.80
C ALA A 24 7.68 -4.35 -0.72
N PHE A 25 6.77 -3.59 -1.31
CA PHE A 25 6.59 -3.59 -2.77
C PHE A 25 6.24 -2.20 -3.29
N VAL A 26 6.55 -1.99 -4.55
CA VAL A 26 6.07 -0.88 -5.37
C VAL A 26 5.83 -1.38 -6.79
N VAL A 27 4.73 -0.98 -7.39
CA VAL A 27 4.37 -1.25 -8.78
C VAL A 27 3.83 0.00 -9.43
N THR A 28 3.98 0.12 -10.75
CA THR A 28 3.39 1.20 -11.53
C THR A 28 2.87 0.68 -12.87
N ALA A 29 1.78 1.26 -13.32
CA ALA A 29 1.25 1.12 -14.68
C ALA A 29 1.20 2.47 -15.41
N GLY A 30 1.79 3.52 -14.80
CA GLY A 30 1.76 4.88 -15.33
C GLY A 30 2.85 5.20 -16.35
N ALA A 31 3.83 4.33 -16.56
CA ALA A 31 4.93 4.60 -17.48
C ALA A 31 4.42 4.87 -18.91
N GLY A 32 4.62 6.10 -19.38
CA GLY A 32 4.16 6.57 -20.70
C GLY A 32 2.67 6.93 -20.78
N ALA A 33 1.86 6.65 -19.76
CA ALA A 33 0.45 7.01 -19.74
C ALA A 33 0.24 8.53 -19.68
N ASP A 34 1.13 9.24 -18.97
CA ASP A 34 1.04 10.69 -18.85
C ASP A 34 1.14 11.39 -20.20
N CYS A 35 2.08 11.00 -21.07
CA CYS A 35 2.19 11.57 -22.41
C CYS A 35 0.92 11.37 -23.26
N LEU A 36 0.25 10.21 -23.09
CA LEU A 36 -0.99 9.96 -23.81
C LEU A 36 -2.15 10.74 -23.20
N LYS A 37 -2.16 10.92 -21.90
CA LYS A 37 -3.12 11.75 -21.19
C LYS A 37 -3.02 13.21 -21.62
N ASP A 38 -1.80 13.76 -21.62
CA ASP A 38 -1.55 15.13 -22.05
C ASP A 38 -2.05 15.38 -23.46
N LYS A 39 -1.83 14.41 -24.38
CA LYS A 39 -2.34 14.50 -25.74
C LYS A 39 -3.88 14.55 -25.79
N PHE A 40 -4.58 13.73 -25.03
CA PHE A 40 -6.05 13.79 -24.95
C PHE A 40 -6.53 15.12 -24.37
N GLU A 41 -5.81 15.68 -23.38
CA GLU A 41 -6.14 16.97 -22.79
C GLU A 41 -5.93 18.11 -23.78
N GLU A 42 -4.84 18.10 -24.57
CA GLU A 42 -4.57 19.08 -25.63
C GLU A 42 -5.63 19.02 -26.74
N GLU A 43 -6.13 17.83 -27.06
CA GLU A 43 -7.21 17.60 -28.04
C GLU A 43 -8.61 17.94 -27.46
N GLY A 44 -8.71 18.26 -26.16
CA GLY A 44 -9.99 18.49 -25.45
C GLY A 44 -10.81 17.21 -25.21
N ASP A 45 -10.19 16.03 -25.37
CA ASP A 45 -10.82 14.74 -25.21
C ASP A 45 -10.77 14.29 -23.73
N THR A 46 -11.57 14.94 -22.91
CA THR A 46 -11.70 14.65 -21.48
C THR A 46 -12.16 13.19 -21.20
N TYR A 47 -12.98 12.64 -22.07
CA TYR A 47 -13.50 11.29 -21.90
C TYR A 47 -12.36 10.25 -21.98
N ASN A 48 -11.54 10.30 -23.02
CA ASN A 48 -10.44 9.36 -23.18
C ASN A 48 -9.33 9.59 -22.14
N SER A 49 -9.09 10.85 -21.71
CA SER A 49 -8.19 11.15 -20.59
C SER A 49 -8.63 10.47 -19.30
N MET A 50 -9.90 10.59 -18.91
CA MET A 50 -10.45 9.91 -17.73
C MET A 50 -10.47 8.38 -17.85
N LEU A 51 -10.79 7.87 -19.04
CA LEU A 51 -10.78 6.43 -19.30
C LEU A 51 -9.39 5.85 -19.17
N LEU A 52 -8.39 6.51 -19.75
CA LEU A 52 -6.98 6.10 -19.63
C LEU A 52 -6.53 6.07 -18.17
N GLN A 53 -6.83 7.10 -17.39
CA GLN A 53 -6.51 7.13 -15.97
C GLN A 53 -7.16 5.95 -15.23
N THR A 54 -8.44 5.72 -15.45
CA THR A 54 -9.16 4.60 -14.81
C THR A 54 -8.54 3.26 -15.17
N LEU A 55 -8.18 3.04 -16.42
CA LEU A 55 -7.58 1.79 -16.89
C LEU A 55 -6.18 1.58 -16.29
N THR A 56 -5.35 2.61 -16.24
CA THR A 56 -4.00 2.53 -15.66
C THR A 56 -4.04 2.29 -14.15
N ASP A 57 -4.97 2.90 -13.43
CA ASP A 57 -5.18 2.63 -12.00
C ASP A 57 -5.57 1.16 -11.76
N ARG A 58 -6.51 0.64 -12.57
CA ARG A 58 -6.90 -0.79 -12.49
C ARG A 58 -5.75 -1.72 -12.85
N LEU A 59 -4.92 -1.34 -13.80
CA LEU A 59 -3.76 -2.12 -14.19
C LEU A 59 -2.69 -2.15 -13.08
N ALA A 60 -2.46 -1.03 -12.39
CA ALA A 60 -1.57 -0.96 -11.25
C ALA A 60 -2.04 -1.90 -10.11
N GLU A 61 -3.34 -1.88 -9.78
CA GLU A 61 -3.93 -2.77 -8.78
C GLU A 61 -3.83 -4.25 -9.20
N ALA A 62 -4.09 -4.57 -10.46
CA ALA A 62 -3.95 -5.93 -10.99
C ALA A 62 -2.49 -6.40 -10.95
N THR A 63 -1.54 -5.50 -11.22
CA THR A 63 -0.10 -5.78 -11.13
C THR A 63 0.31 -6.06 -9.68
N ALA A 64 -0.21 -5.30 -8.71
CA ALA A 64 0.02 -5.55 -7.29
C ALA A 64 -0.55 -6.92 -6.85
N GLU A 65 -1.73 -7.29 -7.34
CA GLU A 65 -2.31 -8.63 -7.07
C GLU A 65 -1.45 -9.75 -7.67
N TYR A 66 -1.05 -9.60 -8.93
CA TYR A 66 -0.17 -10.57 -9.58
C TYR A 66 1.18 -10.70 -8.88
N LEU A 67 1.80 -9.57 -8.49
CA LEU A 67 3.05 -9.60 -7.72
C LEU A 67 2.87 -10.32 -6.39
N HIS A 68 1.75 -10.07 -5.69
CA HIS A 68 1.46 -10.75 -4.42
C HIS A 68 1.30 -12.27 -4.62
N GLU A 69 0.65 -12.71 -5.70
CA GLU A 69 0.59 -14.15 -6.03
C GLU A 69 2.00 -14.71 -6.24
N LYS A 70 2.87 -14.02 -7.00
CA LYS A 70 4.26 -14.45 -7.20
C LYS A 70 5.05 -14.50 -5.89
N VAL A 71 4.84 -13.55 -5.01
CA VAL A 71 5.47 -13.55 -3.68
C VAL A 71 4.99 -14.74 -2.87
N ARG A 72 3.71 -15.02 -2.81
CA ARG A 72 3.14 -16.16 -2.07
C ARG A 72 3.66 -17.51 -2.59
N LYS A 73 3.72 -17.67 -3.91
CA LYS A 73 4.03 -18.98 -4.53
C LYS A 73 5.51 -19.19 -4.80
N GLU A 74 6.26 -18.15 -5.17
CA GLU A 74 7.60 -18.27 -5.72
C GLU A 74 8.67 -17.54 -4.90
N TYR A 75 8.56 -16.21 -4.72
CA TYR A 75 9.64 -15.39 -4.17
C TYR A 75 9.84 -15.59 -2.68
N TRP A 76 8.76 -15.55 -1.91
CA TRP A 76 8.76 -15.90 -0.49
C TRP A 76 8.35 -17.36 -0.31
N GLY A 77 7.39 -17.85 -1.08
CA GLY A 77 7.07 -19.26 -1.22
C GLY A 77 6.34 -19.86 -0.01
N TYR A 78 5.58 -19.07 0.74
CA TYR A 78 4.82 -19.58 1.90
C TYR A 78 3.49 -20.24 1.51
N ALA A 79 3.08 -20.16 0.26
CA ALA A 79 1.86 -20.78 -0.27
C ALA A 79 2.10 -21.39 -1.67
N LYS A 80 3.13 -22.24 -1.80
CA LYS A 80 3.59 -22.79 -3.09
C LYS A 80 2.52 -23.55 -3.86
N ASP A 81 1.64 -24.25 -3.15
CA ASP A 81 0.59 -25.09 -3.73
C ASP A 81 -0.73 -24.33 -3.93
N GLU A 82 -0.74 -23.00 -3.73
CA GLU A 82 -1.93 -22.18 -3.89
C GLU A 82 -2.46 -22.29 -5.34
N SER A 83 -3.75 -22.63 -5.45
CA SER A 83 -4.49 -22.69 -6.71
C SER A 83 -5.86 -22.04 -6.51
N LEU A 84 -5.93 -20.72 -6.72
CA LEU A 84 -7.13 -19.93 -6.51
C LEU A 84 -7.71 -19.45 -7.85
N SER A 85 -9.03 -19.49 -7.92
CA SER A 85 -9.76 -18.86 -9.02
C SER A 85 -9.83 -17.34 -8.84
N ILE A 86 -10.09 -16.60 -9.91
CA ILE A 86 -10.31 -15.14 -9.83
C ILE A 86 -11.39 -14.76 -8.80
N PRO A 87 -12.55 -15.45 -8.72
CA PRO A 87 -13.52 -15.21 -7.66
C PRO A 87 -13.00 -15.47 -6.23
N ASP A 88 -12.05 -16.38 -6.06
CA ASP A 88 -11.44 -16.63 -4.75
C ASP A 88 -10.42 -15.54 -4.37
N LEU A 89 -9.68 -15.01 -5.35
CA LEU A 89 -8.82 -13.84 -5.15
C LEU A 89 -9.62 -12.62 -4.68
N TYR A 90 -10.75 -12.33 -5.32
CA TYR A 90 -11.64 -11.25 -4.88
C TYR A 90 -12.22 -11.45 -3.47
N LYS A 91 -12.33 -12.69 -3.02
CA LYS A 91 -12.75 -13.03 -1.65
C LYS A 91 -11.60 -13.11 -0.66
N VAL A 92 -10.39 -12.73 -1.08
CA VAL A 92 -9.18 -12.75 -0.24
C VAL A 92 -8.95 -14.12 0.41
N LYS A 93 -9.10 -15.21 -0.35
CA LYS A 93 -8.91 -16.57 0.18
C LYS A 93 -7.45 -17.02 0.25
N TYR A 94 -6.54 -16.20 -0.17
CA TYR A 94 -5.11 -16.46 -0.05
C TYR A 94 -4.60 -16.21 1.37
N GLN A 95 -3.48 -16.84 1.72
CA GLN A 95 -2.76 -16.57 2.97
C GLN A 95 -1.98 -15.25 2.87
N GLY A 96 -1.92 -14.51 3.97
CA GLY A 96 -1.19 -13.25 4.01
C GLY A 96 -2.02 -12.05 3.55
N ILE A 97 -1.46 -10.86 3.66
CA ILE A 97 -2.03 -9.60 3.19
C ILE A 97 -0.97 -8.69 2.58
N ARG A 98 -1.40 -7.76 1.73
CA ARG A 98 -0.57 -6.71 1.14
C ARG A 98 -1.17 -5.30 1.37
N PRO A 99 -1.24 -4.82 2.61
CA PRO A 99 -1.78 -3.49 2.87
C PRO A 99 -0.98 -2.42 2.12
N ALA A 100 -1.67 -1.67 1.27
CA ALA A 100 -1.08 -0.54 0.57
C ALA A 100 -1.09 0.71 1.44
N ILE A 101 -0.09 1.58 1.27
CA ILE A 101 0.00 2.86 1.97
C ILE A 101 -1.11 3.79 1.47
N GLY A 102 -1.72 4.54 2.39
CA GLY A 102 -2.88 5.40 2.14
C GLY A 102 -4.23 4.67 2.21
N TYR A 103 -4.25 3.34 2.38
CA TYR A 103 -5.46 2.53 2.52
C TYR A 103 -5.86 2.37 4.00
N PRO A 104 -7.11 1.92 4.28
CA PRO A 104 -7.65 1.90 5.64
C PRO A 104 -6.83 1.18 6.71
N SER A 105 -6.03 0.16 6.33
CA SER A 105 -5.14 -0.56 7.26
C SER A 105 -3.80 0.15 7.49
N LEU A 106 -3.41 1.08 6.60
CA LEU A 106 -2.12 1.76 6.63
C LEU A 106 -2.26 3.21 6.11
N PRO A 107 -3.01 4.08 6.84
CA PRO A 107 -3.47 5.37 6.31
C PRO A 107 -2.38 6.45 6.23
N ASP A 108 -1.22 6.30 6.88
CA ASP A 108 -0.15 7.29 6.87
C ASP A 108 0.60 7.30 5.52
N GLN A 109 0.25 8.24 4.65
CA GLN A 109 0.88 8.40 3.33
C GLN A 109 2.37 8.77 3.40
N LEU A 110 2.85 9.36 4.49
CA LEU A 110 4.28 9.67 4.66
C LEU A 110 5.17 8.42 4.76
N LEU A 111 4.59 7.24 4.97
CA LEU A 111 5.32 5.98 4.90
C LEU A 111 5.88 5.70 3.50
N ASN A 112 5.36 6.35 2.46
CA ASN A 112 5.93 6.25 1.10
C ASN A 112 7.39 6.67 1.07
N PHE A 113 7.80 7.70 1.82
CA PHE A 113 9.22 8.09 1.93
C PHE A 113 10.07 7.00 2.59
N THR A 114 9.51 6.30 3.57
CA THR A 114 10.22 5.16 4.21
C THR A 114 10.41 4.01 3.23
N LEU A 115 9.37 3.69 2.44
CA LEU A 115 9.47 2.64 1.42
C LEU A 115 10.37 3.04 0.25
N ASP A 116 10.37 4.30 -0.15
CA ASP A 116 11.30 4.80 -1.18
C ASP A 116 12.76 4.64 -0.75
N GLY A 117 13.07 4.98 0.50
CA GLY A 117 14.39 4.75 1.08
C GLY A 117 14.84 3.27 1.13
N LEU A 118 13.88 2.33 1.14
CA LEU A 118 14.16 0.88 1.13
C LEU A 118 14.24 0.30 -0.29
N LEU A 119 13.39 0.76 -1.20
CA LEU A 119 13.17 0.12 -2.50
C LEU A 119 13.84 0.87 -3.65
N ASP A 120 14.16 2.17 -3.48
CA ASP A 120 14.58 3.07 -4.55
C ASP A 120 13.55 3.05 -5.71
N MET A 121 12.41 3.66 -5.47
CA MET A 121 11.28 3.66 -6.41
C MET A 121 11.63 4.29 -7.75
N SER A 122 12.68 5.13 -7.81
CA SER A 122 13.16 5.74 -9.04
C SER A 122 13.61 4.71 -10.08
N ARG A 123 14.02 3.51 -9.65
CA ARG A 123 14.42 2.40 -10.52
C ARG A 123 13.32 1.92 -11.46
N ILE A 124 12.07 2.16 -11.10
CA ILE A 124 10.90 1.84 -11.94
C ILE A 124 10.18 3.11 -12.43
N GLY A 125 10.84 4.28 -12.31
CA GLY A 125 10.30 5.55 -12.77
C GLY A 125 9.22 6.16 -11.85
N VAL A 126 9.14 5.72 -10.60
CA VAL A 126 8.23 6.31 -9.60
C VAL A 126 8.98 7.34 -8.77
N SER A 127 8.38 8.50 -8.57
CA SER A 127 8.86 9.56 -7.67
C SER A 127 7.79 9.96 -6.68
N LEU A 128 8.17 10.69 -5.64
CA LEU A 128 7.24 11.17 -4.61
C LEU A 128 7.12 12.69 -4.66
N THR A 129 5.91 13.18 -4.48
CA THR A 129 5.65 14.60 -4.22
C THR A 129 6.05 14.97 -2.78
N GLU A 130 6.10 16.25 -2.45
CA GLU A 130 6.38 16.74 -1.08
C GLU A 130 5.43 16.16 -0.01
N ASN A 131 4.20 15.81 -0.41
CA ASN A 131 3.20 15.20 0.47
C ASN A 131 3.21 13.66 0.42
N GLY A 132 4.19 13.07 -0.23
CA GLY A 132 4.33 11.62 -0.32
C GLY A 132 3.38 10.94 -1.31
N ALA A 133 2.71 11.67 -2.20
CA ALA A 133 1.96 11.05 -3.30
C ALA A 133 2.91 10.53 -4.37
N MET A 134 2.61 9.37 -4.94
CA MET A 134 3.41 8.78 -6.01
C MET A 134 3.10 9.43 -7.37
N TYR A 135 4.13 9.57 -8.17
CA TYR A 135 4.04 9.92 -9.59
C TYR A 135 4.87 8.92 -10.41
N PRO A 136 4.31 8.30 -11.49
CA PRO A 136 2.93 8.44 -12.00
C PRO A 136 1.85 8.05 -10.99
N HIS A 137 0.65 8.62 -11.12
CA HIS A 137 -0.47 8.36 -10.19
C HIS A 137 -0.91 6.90 -10.18
N ALA A 138 -0.88 6.23 -11.34
CA ALA A 138 -1.17 4.80 -11.46
C ALA A 138 -0.04 3.94 -10.86
N SER A 139 0.23 4.13 -9.58
CA SER A 139 1.27 3.43 -8.80
C SER A 139 0.70 2.98 -7.47
N VAL A 140 1.14 1.83 -6.99
CA VAL A 140 0.74 1.26 -5.70
C VAL A 140 1.99 0.78 -4.97
N CYS A 141 2.12 1.10 -3.69
CA CYS A 141 3.16 0.55 -2.84
C CYS A 141 2.62 0.16 -1.46
N GLY A 142 3.31 -0.68 -0.76
CA GLY A 142 2.88 -1.15 0.55
C GLY A 142 3.77 -2.21 1.15
N LEU A 143 3.23 -2.87 2.16
CA LEU A 143 3.87 -3.96 2.89
C LEU A 143 3.22 -5.29 2.55
N MET A 144 3.92 -6.40 2.80
CA MET A 144 3.40 -7.75 2.69
C MET A 144 3.67 -8.53 3.98
N PHE A 145 2.64 -9.19 4.48
CA PHE A 145 2.69 -10.03 5.67
C PHE A 145 2.28 -11.45 5.31
N ALA A 146 3.09 -12.44 5.68
CA ALA A 146 2.84 -13.84 5.37
C ALA A 146 2.05 -14.59 6.47
N HIS A 147 1.73 -13.91 7.57
CA HIS A 147 1.08 -14.54 8.73
C HIS A 147 -0.26 -15.18 8.35
N PRO A 148 -0.52 -16.45 8.68
CA PRO A 148 -1.73 -17.16 8.22
C PRO A 148 -3.03 -16.56 8.75
N ALA A 149 -3.02 -15.90 9.91
CA ALA A 149 -4.19 -15.25 10.49
C ALA A 149 -4.28 -13.76 10.12
N SER A 150 -3.41 -13.25 9.22
CA SER A 150 -3.49 -11.86 8.81
C SER A 150 -4.77 -11.58 8.03
N GLN A 151 -5.36 -10.41 8.29
CA GLN A 151 -6.60 -9.97 7.68
C GLN A 151 -6.53 -8.47 7.41
N TYR A 152 -7.16 -8.01 6.34
CA TYR A 152 -7.38 -6.59 6.14
C TYR A 152 -8.36 -6.06 7.19
N PHE A 153 -8.08 -4.86 7.68
CA PHE A 153 -8.91 -4.15 8.64
C PHE A 153 -8.86 -2.65 8.36
N SER A 154 -9.73 -1.90 8.99
CA SER A 154 -9.67 -0.44 9.00
C SER A 154 -9.21 0.03 10.37
N VAL A 155 -8.24 0.94 10.40
CA VAL A 155 -7.84 1.62 11.64
C VAL A 155 -9.03 2.41 12.21
N GLY A 156 -9.90 2.93 11.34
CA GLY A 156 -11.08 3.69 11.76
C GLY A 156 -10.72 5.04 12.36
N LYS A 157 -11.46 5.45 13.40
CA LYS A 157 -11.23 6.70 14.10
C LYS A 157 -10.23 6.53 15.24
N ILE A 158 -9.35 7.50 15.38
CA ILE A 158 -8.31 7.56 16.43
C ILE A 158 -8.52 8.79 17.31
N GLY A 159 -8.18 8.67 18.58
CA GLY A 159 -8.17 9.76 19.56
C GLY A 159 -6.89 10.59 19.52
N GLU A 160 -6.90 11.70 20.23
CA GLU A 160 -5.75 12.61 20.36
C GLU A 160 -4.53 11.94 21.02
N ASP A 161 -4.75 11.06 21.97
CA ASP A 161 -3.73 10.26 22.64
C ASP A 161 -3.02 9.31 21.67
N GLN A 162 -3.77 8.65 20.79
CA GLN A 162 -3.24 7.77 19.75
C GLN A 162 -2.47 8.56 18.68
N LEU A 163 -2.98 9.73 18.29
CA LEU A 163 -2.29 10.63 17.37
C LEU A 163 -0.95 11.09 17.94
N ALA A 164 -0.91 11.48 19.22
CA ALA A 164 0.31 11.94 19.89
C ALA A 164 1.36 10.82 20.01
N ASP A 165 0.93 9.61 20.40
CA ASP A 165 1.81 8.43 20.47
C ASP A 165 2.37 8.09 19.11
N TYR A 166 1.53 8.06 18.08
CA TYR A 166 1.96 7.78 16.72
C TYR A 166 2.93 8.82 16.17
N ALA A 167 2.66 10.12 16.37
CA ALA A 167 3.55 11.20 15.99
C ALA A 167 4.94 11.04 16.63
N GLY A 168 4.98 10.72 17.92
CA GLY A 168 6.22 10.45 18.66
C GLY A 168 7.02 9.29 18.05
N ARG A 169 6.39 8.15 17.73
CA ARG A 169 7.03 7.00 17.08
C ARG A 169 7.55 7.35 15.68
N ARG A 170 6.85 8.23 14.95
CA ARG A 170 7.25 8.70 13.62
C ARG A 170 8.35 9.79 13.66
N GLY A 171 8.70 10.32 14.85
CA GLY A 171 9.61 11.46 14.98
C GLY A 171 9.06 12.73 14.31
N LYS A 172 7.74 12.91 14.32
CA LYS A 172 7.01 14.01 13.71
C LYS A 172 6.25 14.81 14.75
N THR A 173 5.84 16.04 14.41
CA THR A 173 4.97 16.81 15.29
C THR A 173 3.51 16.30 15.19
N VAL A 174 2.74 16.52 16.24
CA VAL A 174 1.30 16.18 16.25
C VAL A 174 0.55 16.96 15.17
N GLU A 175 0.90 18.23 14.97
CA GLU A 175 0.29 19.08 13.94
C GLU A 175 0.56 18.57 12.52
N GLU A 176 1.76 18.06 12.27
CA GLU A 176 2.11 17.46 10.98
C GLU A 176 1.28 16.18 10.76
N MET A 177 1.30 15.26 11.72
CA MET A 177 0.56 14.00 11.61
C MET A 177 -0.96 14.21 11.53
N ARG A 178 -1.49 15.23 12.19
CA ARG A 178 -2.90 15.60 12.13
C ARG A 178 -3.37 15.89 10.69
N LYS A 179 -2.52 16.52 9.87
CA LYS A 179 -2.85 16.80 8.46
C LYS A 179 -2.99 15.53 7.64
N PHE A 180 -2.07 14.58 7.83
CA PHE A 180 -2.05 13.34 7.06
C PHE A 180 -3.07 12.29 7.54
N LEU A 181 -3.46 12.35 8.82
CA LEU A 181 -4.44 11.45 9.42
C LEU A 181 -5.80 12.12 9.64
N ALA A 182 -6.06 13.27 9.02
CA ALA A 182 -7.30 14.03 9.23
C ALA A 182 -8.57 13.21 9.01
N ALA A 183 -8.57 12.30 8.02
CA ALA A 183 -9.68 11.40 7.75
C ALA A 183 -9.94 10.37 8.87
N ASN A 184 -8.94 10.12 9.73
CA ASN A 184 -9.00 9.15 10.83
C ASN A 184 -9.25 9.80 12.20
N LEU A 185 -9.25 11.11 12.30
CA LEU A 185 -9.50 11.80 13.58
C LEU A 185 -10.99 11.82 13.93
N GLN A 186 -11.28 11.80 15.25
CA GLN A 186 -12.62 11.95 15.81
C GLN A 186 -13.10 13.40 15.74
#